data_455f54fe7e645e14f9d17fedc4f84e0d
#
_entry.id   455f54fe7e645e14f9d17fedc4f84e0d
#
_cell.length_a   1.000
_cell.length_b   1.000
_cell.length_c   1.000
_cell.angle_alpha   90.00
_cell.angle_beta   90.00
_cell.angle_gamma   90.00
#
_symmetry.space_group_name_H-M   'P 1'
#
loop_
_entity.id
_entity.type
_entity.pdbx_description
1 polymer ?
#
loop_
_entity_poly.entity_id
_entity_poly.type
_entity_poly.pdbx_seq_one_letter_code
_entity_poly.pdbx_strand_id
1 'polypeptide(L)'
;MKKNMLKGNIVLLLWVVSLLLSAQIPAGYYEGARGKSGAELKTALHNIIKDPKVLSYGSGVNSTWYGFTKTDVRPEDGTVWDMYSNNHVEFNGNSAAAGMNIEHSFAKSWWGGAKRTAYRDLHHLNPSNQQANSAKGSWPMAYVTGKKTFDNGVIKVGKSNNRPGGEISAWEPADEYKGDFARAYMYMVTCYEDYASDWTGNSVNQLDNNTYPVFEQWTVDLLLKWNREDPVSEKEKTRNEAVFSLQKNRNPYIDFPDLAEYVWGDRKNESFDPDAGSSPAIIHPVDGSIVDLGINTVNSQLSYMLNIKARNLKGDISLSVTDNHFSVSRSVLTKDEAEKGANVKLTCDLADVLKYSGTLIITGGGLENVVSISLKAQAVSS
;
A
#
# COMPACT_ATOMS: atom_id res chain seq x y z
N MET A 1 48.85 -43.79 29.68
CA MET A 1 47.75 -43.80 28.74
C MET A 1 46.81 -42.65 29.04
N LYS A 2 46.91 -41.53 28.29
CA LYS A 2 46.01 -40.38 28.44
C LYS A 2 44.98 -40.42 27.32
N LYS A 3 43.69 -40.54 27.65
CA LYS A 3 42.56 -40.45 26.72
C LYS A 3 42.29 -38.98 26.40
N ASN A 4 42.50 -38.59 25.17
CA ASN A 4 42.04 -37.32 24.63
C ASN A 4 40.54 -37.45 24.28
N MET A 5 39.68 -36.73 25.00
CA MET A 5 38.28 -36.52 24.61
C MET A 5 38.20 -35.33 23.61
N LEU A 6 37.87 -35.66 22.40
CA LEU A 6 37.52 -34.65 21.38
C LEU A 6 36.13 -34.08 21.70
N LYS A 7 36.06 -32.81 22.10
CA LYS A 7 34.79 -32.10 22.23
C LYS A 7 34.40 -31.58 20.84
N GLY A 8 33.43 -32.20 20.22
CA GLY A 8 32.82 -31.71 19.00
C GLY A 8 31.88 -30.55 19.32
N ASN A 9 32.22 -29.35 18.87
CA ASN A 9 31.30 -28.21 18.88
C ASN A 9 30.31 -28.37 17.73
N ILE A 10 29.05 -28.66 18.05
CA ILE A 10 27.94 -28.61 17.13
C ILE A 10 27.57 -27.12 17.02
N VAL A 11 27.94 -26.49 15.91
CA VAL A 11 27.46 -25.15 15.54
C VAL A 11 26.06 -25.32 14.94
N LEU A 12 25.05 -25.01 15.74
CA LEU A 12 23.66 -24.96 15.27
C LEU A 12 23.48 -23.70 14.43
N LEU A 13 23.50 -23.85 13.10
CA LEU A 13 23.20 -22.77 12.16
C LEU A 13 21.70 -22.53 12.19
N LEU A 14 21.24 -21.55 12.99
CA LEU A 14 19.88 -21.04 12.94
C LEU A 14 19.70 -20.26 11.63
N TRP A 15 19.08 -20.89 10.64
CA TRP A 15 18.52 -20.20 9.49
C TRP A 15 17.35 -19.33 9.97
N VAL A 16 17.59 -18.04 10.14
CA VAL A 16 16.50 -17.06 10.26
C VAL A 16 15.90 -16.91 8.86
N VAL A 17 14.85 -17.67 8.58
CA VAL A 17 13.98 -17.40 7.44
C VAL A 17 13.25 -16.11 7.76
N SER A 18 13.77 -14.98 7.28
CA SER A 18 13.02 -13.74 7.22
C SER A 18 11.84 -13.99 6.28
N LEU A 19 10.68 -14.30 6.84
CA LEU A 19 9.42 -14.17 6.13
C LEU A 19 9.30 -12.69 5.77
N LEU A 20 9.68 -12.35 4.55
CA LEU A 20 9.26 -11.13 3.91
C LEU A 20 7.73 -11.23 3.84
N LEU A 21 7.04 -10.73 4.87
CA LEU A 21 5.63 -10.39 4.74
C LEU A 21 5.56 -9.35 3.63
N SER A 22 5.31 -9.81 2.41
CA SER A 22 4.89 -8.91 1.34
C SER A 22 3.68 -8.18 1.88
N ALA A 23 3.82 -6.87 2.03
CA ALA A 23 2.73 -5.99 2.43
C ALA A 23 1.56 -6.22 1.47
N GLN A 24 0.53 -6.88 1.97
CA GLN A 24 -0.60 -7.26 1.12
C GLN A 24 -1.68 -6.20 1.24
N ILE A 25 -2.03 -5.56 0.12
CA ILE A 25 -3.20 -4.69 0.04
C ILE A 25 -4.41 -5.46 0.57
N PRO A 26 -5.17 -4.91 1.55
CA PRO A 26 -6.35 -5.61 2.07
C PRO A 26 -7.31 -5.99 0.94
N ALA A 27 -7.84 -7.21 0.98
CA ALA A 27 -8.77 -7.69 -0.03
C ALA A 27 -9.96 -6.73 -0.20
N GLY A 28 -10.24 -6.32 -1.44
CA GLY A 28 -11.32 -5.41 -1.78
C GLY A 28 -11.07 -3.94 -1.40
N TYR A 29 -9.88 -3.56 -0.90
CA TYR A 29 -9.59 -2.18 -0.50
C TYR A 29 -9.84 -1.17 -1.63
N TYR A 30 -9.51 -1.51 -2.87
CA TYR A 30 -9.70 -0.68 -4.05
C TYR A 30 -10.89 -1.07 -4.92
N GLU A 31 -11.83 -1.89 -4.42
CA GLU A 31 -12.99 -2.36 -5.20
C GLU A 31 -13.85 -1.20 -5.73
N GLY A 32 -13.98 -0.10 -4.97
CA GLY A 32 -14.70 1.10 -5.40
C GLY A 32 -14.10 1.82 -6.62
N ALA A 33 -12.85 1.51 -6.97
CA ALA A 33 -12.15 2.07 -8.13
C ALA A 33 -12.27 1.21 -9.40
N ARG A 34 -12.75 -0.04 -9.28
CA ARG A 34 -12.89 -0.99 -10.40
C ARG A 34 -13.76 -0.43 -11.51
N GLY A 35 -13.29 -0.55 -12.73
CA GLY A 35 -14.02 -0.12 -13.95
C GLY A 35 -14.03 1.39 -14.18
N LYS A 36 -13.39 2.19 -13.29
CA LYS A 36 -13.29 3.64 -13.42
C LYS A 36 -12.08 4.06 -14.22
N SER A 37 -12.11 5.31 -14.74
CA SER A 37 -11.02 5.92 -15.50
C SER A 37 -11.00 7.44 -15.29
N GLY A 38 -9.89 8.09 -15.55
CA GLY A 38 -9.73 9.55 -15.52
C GLY A 38 -10.28 10.21 -14.26
N ALA A 39 -11.16 11.20 -14.44
CA ALA A 39 -11.77 11.96 -13.34
C ALA A 39 -12.58 11.08 -12.38
N GLU A 40 -13.38 10.13 -12.91
CA GLU A 40 -14.17 9.22 -12.08
C GLU A 40 -13.28 8.31 -11.22
N LEU A 41 -12.16 7.86 -11.77
CA LEU A 41 -11.18 7.05 -11.04
C LEU A 41 -10.57 7.85 -9.91
N LYS A 42 -10.13 9.09 -10.16
CA LYS A 42 -9.57 9.98 -9.14
C LYS A 42 -10.54 10.19 -7.99
N THR A 43 -11.81 10.51 -8.26
CA THR A 43 -12.85 10.70 -7.23
C THR A 43 -13.17 9.39 -6.50
N ALA A 44 -13.16 8.23 -7.18
CA ALA A 44 -13.34 6.94 -6.53
C ALA A 44 -12.18 6.62 -5.56
N LEU A 45 -10.94 6.90 -5.95
CA LEU A 45 -9.77 6.79 -5.08
C LEU A 45 -9.86 7.76 -3.88
N HIS A 46 -10.26 9.01 -4.11
CA HIS A 46 -10.54 9.96 -3.02
C HIS A 46 -11.48 9.35 -1.99
N ASN A 47 -12.62 8.79 -2.42
CA ASN A 47 -13.60 8.20 -1.52
C ASN A 47 -13.07 6.99 -0.72
N ILE A 48 -12.05 6.30 -1.22
CA ILE A 48 -11.39 5.19 -0.52
C ILE A 48 -10.40 5.68 0.54
N ILE A 49 -9.67 6.78 0.27
CA ILE A 49 -8.50 7.17 1.08
C ILE A 49 -8.68 8.45 1.90
N LYS A 50 -9.79 9.19 1.78
CA LYS A 50 -10.00 10.56 2.28
C LYS A 50 -10.04 10.75 3.80
N ASP A 51 -10.15 9.69 4.59
CA ASP A 51 -10.33 9.75 6.04
C ASP A 51 -9.15 9.15 6.83
N PRO A 52 -7.89 9.61 6.62
CA PRO A 52 -6.75 9.08 7.34
C PRO A 52 -6.84 9.35 8.84
N LYS A 53 -6.44 8.38 9.66
CA LYS A 53 -6.34 8.51 11.13
C LYS A 53 -4.99 9.11 11.50
N VAL A 54 -4.81 10.39 11.19
CA VAL A 54 -3.51 11.08 11.34
C VAL A 54 -3.05 11.19 12.79
N LEU A 55 -1.74 11.11 13.00
CA LEU A 55 -1.10 11.28 14.30
C LEU A 55 -1.11 12.76 14.73
N SER A 56 -0.79 13.03 16.00
CA SER A 56 -0.55 14.39 16.47
C SER A 56 0.70 14.97 15.79
N TYR A 57 0.66 16.25 15.40
CA TYR A 57 1.82 16.90 14.81
C TYR A 57 2.88 17.21 15.87
N GLY A 58 4.13 16.93 15.54
CA GLY A 58 5.28 17.21 16.43
C GLY A 58 5.86 15.97 17.07
N SER A 59 6.26 16.10 18.34
CA SER A 59 6.98 15.10 19.12
C SER A 59 6.12 14.47 20.20
N GLY A 60 6.56 13.31 20.72
CA GLY A 60 5.90 12.55 21.78
C GLY A 60 5.17 11.30 21.26
N VAL A 61 4.49 10.61 22.16
CA VAL A 61 3.76 9.37 21.86
C VAL A 61 2.64 9.65 20.84
N ASN A 62 2.52 8.78 19.83
CA ASN A 62 1.55 8.91 18.74
C ASN A 62 1.62 10.24 17.98
N SER A 63 2.83 10.78 17.84
CA SER A 63 3.10 12.00 17.08
C SER A 63 3.80 11.71 15.76
N THR A 64 4.02 12.76 14.96
CA THR A 64 4.72 12.67 13.67
C THR A 64 6.13 12.07 13.83
N TRP A 65 6.92 12.53 14.81
CA TRP A 65 8.27 12.00 15.05
C TRP A 65 8.26 10.53 15.50
N TYR A 66 7.26 10.12 16.27
CA TYR A 66 7.04 8.71 16.56
C TYR A 66 6.70 7.93 15.27
N GLY A 67 5.85 8.49 14.42
CA GLY A 67 5.53 7.90 13.11
C GLY A 67 6.78 7.67 12.27
N PHE A 68 7.68 8.64 12.20
CA PHE A 68 8.94 8.53 11.43
C PHE A 68 9.84 7.38 11.90
N THR A 69 9.78 6.96 13.18
CA THR A 69 10.50 5.75 13.63
C THR A 69 9.97 4.46 12.99
N LYS A 70 8.84 4.50 12.29
CA LYS A 70 8.23 3.37 11.58
C LYS A 70 8.29 3.53 10.07
N THR A 71 8.30 4.78 9.60
CA THR A 71 8.13 5.10 8.18
C THR A 71 9.43 5.56 7.51
N ASP A 72 10.35 6.18 8.26
CA ASP A 72 11.49 6.89 7.68
C ASP A 72 12.80 6.55 8.42
N VAL A 73 13.12 5.25 8.51
CA VAL A 73 14.33 4.71 9.13
C VAL A 73 15.19 4.03 8.07
N ARG A 74 16.48 4.35 8.03
CA ARG A 74 17.46 3.65 7.19
C ARG A 74 17.68 2.24 7.75
N PRO A 75 17.52 1.19 6.95
CA PRO A 75 17.66 -0.18 7.43
C PRO A 75 19.10 -0.54 7.79
N GLU A 76 20.08 0.13 7.18
CA GLU A 76 21.50 -0.17 7.34
C GLU A 76 22.07 0.30 8.69
N ASP A 77 21.57 1.38 9.28
CA ASP A 77 22.15 1.97 10.49
C ASP A 77 21.13 2.50 11.50
N GLY A 78 19.84 2.43 11.18
CA GLY A 78 18.76 2.89 12.07
C GLY A 78 18.62 4.42 12.17
N THR A 79 19.35 5.19 11.36
CA THR A 79 19.23 6.65 11.33
C THR A 79 18.00 7.11 10.56
N VAL A 80 17.68 8.40 10.68
CA VAL A 80 16.57 9.03 9.93
C VAL A 80 16.82 8.91 8.43
N TRP A 81 15.82 8.48 7.68
CA TRP A 81 15.86 8.54 6.22
C TRP A 81 15.39 9.91 5.73
N ASP A 82 16.33 10.82 5.58
CA ASP A 82 16.13 12.17 5.05
C ASP A 82 16.27 12.16 3.51
N MET A 83 15.21 12.45 2.78
CA MET A 83 15.23 12.58 1.31
C MET A 83 15.66 13.96 0.81
N TYR A 84 16.05 14.86 1.73
CA TYR A 84 16.47 16.22 1.41
C TYR A 84 17.97 16.45 1.67
N SER A 85 18.64 15.50 2.33
CA SER A 85 20.10 15.54 2.57
C SER A 85 20.67 14.14 2.80
N ASN A 86 22.00 14.03 2.69
CA ASN A 86 22.74 12.80 2.99
C ASN A 86 23.16 12.70 4.49
N ASN A 87 22.47 13.41 5.37
CA ASN A 87 22.80 13.38 6.78
C ASN A 87 22.27 12.10 7.44
N HIS A 88 23.12 11.41 8.19
CA HIS A 88 22.75 10.30 9.05
C HIS A 88 22.56 10.82 10.48
N VAL A 89 21.32 10.90 10.94
CA VAL A 89 20.96 11.45 12.25
C VAL A 89 20.21 10.41 13.05
N GLU A 90 20.71 10.11 14.25
CA GLU A 90 20.01 9.23 15.19
C GLU A 90 18.76 9.90 15.75
N PHE A 91 17.73 9.13 16.01
CA PHE A 91 16.49 9.60 16.64
C PHE A 91 15.76 8.48 17.38
N ASN A 92 14.87 8.86 18.30
CA ASN A 92 14.08 7.93 19.11
C ASN A 92 12.56 8.15 19.04
N GLY A 93 12.11 9.13 18.24
CA GLY A 93 10.70 9.46 18.06
C GLY A 93 10.05 10.26 19.20
N ASN A 94 10.71 10.42 20.36
CA ASN A 94 10.19 11.19 21.48
C ASN A 94 10.40 12.71 21.31
N SER A 95 11.40 13.07 20.50
CA SER A 95 11.75 14.45 20.15
C SER A 95 12.11 14.54 18.67
N ALA A 96 12.21 15.75 18.16
CA ALA A 96 12.78 16.00 16.85
C ALA A 96 14.22 15.50 16.79
N ALA A 97 14.62 14.88 15.67
CA ALA A 97 16.01 14.56 15.43
C ALA A 97 16.84 15.85 15.31
N ALA A 98 18.11 15.80 15.77
CA ALA A 98 18.97 16.97 15.84
C ALA A 98 19.16 17.62 14.44
N GLY A 99 18.92 18.94 14.35
CA GLY A 99 19.06 19.70 13.11
C GLY A 99 18.01 19.38 12.02
N MET A 100 16.91 18.73 12.40
CA MET A 100 15.85 18.33 11.48
C MET A 100 14.50 18.96 11.81
N ASN A 101 13.66 19.06 10.80
CA ASN A 101 12.27 19.53 10.87
C ASN A 101 11.33 18.46 10.30
N ILE A 102 10.04 18.62 10.57
CA ILE A 102 8.97 17.96 9.83
C ILE A 102 8.68 18.81 8.58
N GLU A 103 8.97 18.25 7.42
CA GLU A 103 8.75 18.92 6.15
C GLU A 103 7.43 18.47 5.51
N HIS A 104 6.68 19.45 5.01
CA HIS A 104 5.52 19.22 4.15
C HIS A 104 6.00 19.23 2.70
N SER A 105 6.24 18.07 2.07
CA SER A 105 6.70 18.01 0.68
C SER A 105 5.73 18.73 -0.24
N PHE A 106 4.43 18.53 -0.06
CA PHE A 106 3.35 19.35 -0.59
C PHE A 106 3.09 20.50 0.39
N ALA A 107 3.53 21.70 0.05
CA ALA A 107 3.69 22.77 1.01
C ALA A 107 2.36 23.19 1.68
N LYS A 108 2.34 23.28 3.02
CA LYS A 108 1.15 23.63 3.80
C LYS A 108 0.52 24.98 3.43
N SER A 109 1.32 25.92 2.96
CA SER A 109 0.84 27.23 2.50
C SER A 109 -0.06 27.13 1.27
N TRP A 110 0.00 26.01 0.53
CA TRP A 110 -0.79 25.82 -0.69
C TRP A 110 -2.29 25.67 -0.42
N TRP A 111 -2.69 25.32 0.79
CA TRP A 111 -4.09 25.36 1.25
C TRP A 111 -4.34 26.38 2.37
N GLY A 112 -3.59 27.49 2.34
CA GLY A 112 -3.71 28.59 3.30
C GLY A 112 -3.10 28.33 4.67
N GLY A 113 -2.30 27.25 4.83
CA GLY A 113 -1.60 26.91 6.08
C GLY A 113 -2.49 26.39 7.22
N ALA A 114 -3.78 26.17 6.96
CA ALA A 114 -4.71 25.67 7.98
C ALA A 114 -4.30 24.27 8.48
N LYS A 115 -4.38 24.06 9.81
CA LYS A 115 -4.03 22.78 10.46
C LYS A 115 -5.14 21.74 10.33
N ARG A 116 -5.64 21.53 9.11
CA ARG A 116 -6.59 20.48 8.75
C ARG A 116 -5.89 19.10 8.71
N THR A 117 -6.59 18.05 8.30
CA THR A 117 -6.07 16.68 8.26
C THR A 117 -4.77 16.56 7.45
N ALA A 118 -4.70 17.20 6.28
CA ALA A 118 -3.50 17.25 5.43
C ALA A 118 -2.24 17.71 6.16
N TYR A 119 -2.36 18.62 7.14
CA TYR A 119 -1.23 19.13 7.92
C TYR A 119 -0.47 18.04 8.71
N ARG A 120 -1.08 16.90 8.93
CA ARG A 120 -0.55 15.80 9.76
C ARG A 120 -0.41 14.48 9.02
N ASP A 121 -0.63 14.46 7.71
CA ASP A 121 -0.62 13.25 6.91
C ASP A 121 0.80 12.79 6.57
N LEU A 122 1.17 11.60 7.05
CA LEU A 122 2.50 11.02 6.85
C LEU A 122 2.81 10.72 5.38
N HIS A 123 1.83 10.57 4.50
CA HIS A 123 2.10 10.31 3.08
C HIS A 123 2.84 11.45 2.37
N HIS A 124 2.84 12.66 2.94
CA HIS A 124 3.63 13.77 2.41
C HIS A 124 4.49 14.48 3.46
N LEU A 125 4.41 14.07 4.73
CA LEU A 125 5.32 14.55 5.77
C LEU A 125 6.60 13.72 5.75
N ASN A 126 7.74 14.39 5.81
CA ASN A 126 9.05 13.75 5.84
C ASN A 126 9.95 14.41 6.87
N PRO A 127 10.84 13.65 7.53
CA PRO A 127 11.94 14.26 8.28
C PRO A 127 12.88 14.93 7.27
N SER A 128 13.32 16.14 7.55
CA SER A 128 14.16 16.90 6.63
C SER A 128 15.19 17.74 7.37
N ASN A 129 16.40 17.78 6.84
CA ASN A 129 17.42 18.73 7.26
C ASN A 129 16.87 20.17 7.24
N GLN A 130 17.14 20.96 8.31
CA GLN A 130 16.57 22.29 8.48
C GLN A 130 16.99 23.27 7.38
N GLN A 131 18.22 23.19 6.89
CA GLN A 131 18.71 24.09 5.83
C GLN A 131 18.03 23.75 4.49
N ALA A 132 17.94 22.47 4.15
CA ALA A 132 17.28 21.99 2.95
C ALA A 132 15.79 22.35 2.96
N ASN A 133 15.08 22.11 4.08
CA ASN A 133 13.70 22.52 4.28
C ASN A 133 13.52 24.04 4.09
N SER A 134 14.37 24.85 4.73
CA SER A 134 14.29 26.31 4.59
C SER A 134 14.54 26.78 3.15
N ALA A 135 15.49 26.16 2.46
CA ALA A 135 15.79 26.49 1.07
C ALA A 135 14.63 26.11 0.11
N LYS A 136 14.07 24.89 0.28
CA LYS A 136 12.92 24.42 -0.47
C LYS A 136 11.70 25.33 -0.28
N GLY A 137 11.41 25.73 0.95
CA GLY A 137 10.26 26.57 1.25
C GLY A 137 8.97 26.01 0.67
N SER A 138 8.21 26.87 -0.03
CA SER A 138 6.94 26.49 -0.70
C SER A 138 7.05 26.47 -2.22
N TRP A 139 8.25 26.33 -2.77
CA TRP A 139 8.44 26.32 -4.22
C TRP A 139 7.83 25.07 -4.86
N PRO A 140 7.31 25.19 -6.10
CA PRO A 140 6.84 24.04 -6.87
C PRO A 140 8.00 23.10 -7.26
N MET A 141 7.70 21.84 -7.54
CA MET A 141 8.67 20.89 -8.10
C MET A 141 8.87 21.14 -9.60
N ALA A 142 10.12 21.22 -10.01
CA ALA A 142 10.52 21.24 -11.43
C ALA A 142 12.02 20.98 -11.55
N TYR A 143 12.51 20.70 -12.78
CA TYR A 143 13.95 20.74 -13.03
C TYR A 143 14.50 22.14 -12.82
N VAL A 144 15.57 22.27 -12.04
CA VAL A 144 16.27 23.53 -11.86
C VAL A 144 17.24 23.74 -13.03
N THR A 145 16.80 24.52 -14.03
CA THR A 145 17.51 24.71 -15.30
C THR A 145 18.31 26.02 -15.35
N GLY A 146 18.07 26.94 -14.41
CA GLY A 146 18.73 28.24 -14.34
C GLY A 146 19.59 28.40 -13.09
N LYS A 147 19.70 29.66 -12.62
CA LYS A 147 20.52 30.01 -11.45
C LYS A 147 20.05 29.27 -10.20
N LYS A 148 20.92 28.50 -9.60
CA LYS A 148 20.69 27.84 -8.31
C LYS A 148 20.88 28.81 -7.17
N THR A 149 20.01 28.72 -6.15
CA THR A 149 20.11 29.43 -4.87
C THR A 149 20.52 28.50 -3.73
N PHE A 150 20.30 27.19 -3.91
CA PHE A 150 20.72 26.14 -3.00
C PHE A 150 21.00 24.85 -3.78
N ASP A 151 22.04 24.12 -3.36
CA ASP A 151 22.38 22.80 -3.90
C ASP A 151 23.24 22.07 -2.85
N ASN A 152 22.75 20.97 -2.29
CA ASN A 152 23.49 20.16 -1.31
C ASN A 152 23.81 18.76 -1.86
N GLY A 153 23.64 18.54 -3.16
CA GLY A 153 23.86 17.26 -3.82
C GLY A 153 22.65 16.32 -3.78
N VAL A 154 21.61 16.62 -2.97
CA VAL A 154 20.37 15.83 -2.87
C VAL A 154 19.18 16.64 -3.37
N ILE A 155 19.04 17.88 -2.95
CA ILE A 155 18.06 18.79 -3.52
C ILE A 155 18.72 20.02 -4.13
N LYS A 156 18.09 20.57 -5.14
CA LYS A 156 18.43 21.86 -5.74
C LYS A 156 17.25 22.81 -5.61
N VAL A 157 17.54 24.10 -5.36
CA VAL A 157 16.54 25.18 -5.42
C VAL A 157 17.07 26.25 -6.34
N GLY A 158 16.23 26.76 -7.23
CA GLY A 158 16.67 27.77 -8.18
C GLY A 158 15.61 28.09 -9.22
N LYS A 159 16.07 28.58 -10.35
CA LYS A 159 15.22 28.97 -11.47
C LYS A 159 14.92 27.78 -12.39
N SER A 160 13.70 27.74 -12.90
CA SER A 160 13.20 26.71 -13.81
C SER A 160 12.45 27.36 -14.98
N ASN A 161 12.70 26.84 -16.18
CA ASN A 161 11.99 27.18 -17.41
C ASN A 161 11.05 26.05 -17.88
N ASN A 162 10.73 25.08 -17.01
CA ASN A 162 9.84 23.96 -17.36
C ASN A 162 8.38 24.39 -17.53
N ARG A 163 7.97 25.43 -16.82
CA ARG A 163 6.60 25.95 -16.93
C ARG A 163 6.43 26.79 -18.20
N PRO A 164 5.42 26.50 -19.05
CA PRO A 164 5.04 27.41 -20.14
C PRO A 164 4.68 28.78 -19.59
N GLY A 165 5.11 29.83 -20.29
CA GLY A 165 4.77 31.20 -19.91
C GLY A 165 5.80 31.93 -19.04
N GLY A 166 6.94 31.31 -18.75
CA GLY A 166 8.07 32.00 -18.15
C GLY A 166 8.76 31.25 -17.00
N GLU A 167 9.86 31.83 -16.57
CA GLU A 167 10.72 31.34 -15.52
C GLU A 167 10.01 31.42 -14.15
N ILE A 168 10.09 30.32 -13.39
CA ILE A 168 9.64 30.24 -12.00
C ILE A 168 10.79 29.88 -11.07
N SER A 169 10.63 30.15 -9.77
CA SER A 169 11.46 29.51 -8.75
C SER A 169 10.90 28.13 -8.44
N ALA A 170 11.77 27.13 -8.34
CA ALA A 170 11.40 25.74 -8.14
C ALA A 170 12.42 25.02 -7.27
N TRP A 171 12.06 23.82 -6.82
CA TRP A 171 12.99 22.89 -6.22
C TRP A 171 12.98 21.55 -7.00
N GLU A 172 14.11 20.89 -7.01
CA GLU A 172 14.33 19.60 -7.67
C GLU A 172 14.93 18.61 -6.69
N PRO A 173 14.29 17.45 -6.42
CA PRO A 173 14.89 16.37 -5.64
C PRO A 173 15.96 15.62 -6.44
N ALA A 174 16.78 14.81 -5.73
CA ALA A 174 17.65 13.84 -6.37
C ALA A 174 16.85 12.87 -7.25
N ASP A 175 17.50 12.30 -8.27
CA ASP A 175 16.84 11.46 -9.27
C ASP A 175 16.16 10.25 -8.62
N GLU A 176 16.76 9.68 -7.58
CA GLU A 176 16.26 8.53 -6.80
C GLU A 176 15.02 8.82 -5.93
N TYR A 177 14.57 10.07 -5.84
CA TYR A 177 13.40 10.50 -5.06
C TYR A 177 12.37 11.25 -5.91
N LYS A 178 12.60 11.39 -7.21
CA LYS A 178 11.65 12.10 -8.11
C LYS A 178 10.30 11.42 -8.16
N GLY A 179 10.29 10.10 -8.27
CA GLY A 179 9.09 9.28 -8.25
C GLY A 179 8.38 9.32 -6.90
N ASP A 180 9.14 9.20 -5.79
CA ASP A 180 8.58 9.31 -4.43
C ASP A 180 7.76 10.57 -4.25
N PHE A 181 8.34 11.74 -4.62
CA PHE A 181 7.64 13.01 -4.50
C PHE A 181 6.51 13.17 -5.51
N ALA A 182 6.66 12.65 -6.73
CA ALA A 182 5.57 12.66 -7.71
C ALA A 182 4.35 11.89 -7.19
N ARG A 183 4.55 10.69 -6.67
CA ARG A 183 3.50 9.86 -6.07
C ARG A 183 2.89 10.48 -4.81
N ALA A 184 3.70 11.19 -4.01
CA ALA A 184 3.19 11.95 -2.87
C ALA A 184 2.30 13.11 -3.31
N TYR A 185 2.66 13.84 -4.38
CA TYR A 185 1.84 14.95 -4.90
C TYR A 185 0.52 14.44 -5.50
N MET A 186 0.57 13.36 -6.30
CA MET A 186 -0.62 12.71 -6.83
C MET A 186 -1.55 12.22 -5.71
N TYR A 187 -0.99 11.64 -4.65
CA TYR A 187 -1.74 11.26 -3.46
C TYR A 187 -2.43 12.48 -2.82
N MET A 188 -1.72 13.57 -2.60
CA MET A 188 -2.26 14.75 -1.93
C MET A 188 -3.46 15.34 -2.65
N VAL A 189 -3.39 15.52 -3.96
CA VAL A 189 -4.50 16.06 -4.74
C VAL A 189 -5.66 15.07 -4.92
N THR A 190 -5.42 13.80 -4.67
CA THR A 190 -6.44 12.76 -4.68
C THR A 190 -7.10 12.63 -3.31
N CYS A 191 -6.33 12.41 -2.24
CA CYS A 191 -6.84 12.28 -0.88
C CYS A 191 -7.60 13.53 -0.42
N TYR A 192 -7.12 14.70 -0.81
CA TYR A 192 -7.68 16.01 -0.42
C TYR A 192 -8.36 16.71 -1.60
N GLU A 193 -9.13 15.96 -2.38
CA GLU A 193 -9.93 16.50 -3.50
C GLU A 193 -10.85 17.65 -3.05
N ASP A 194 -11.36 17.57 -1.82
CA ASP A 194 -12.21 18.61 -1.21
C ASP A 194 -11.49 19.95 -0.98
N TYR A 195 -10.15 20.01 -1.16
CA TYR A 195 -9.37 21.24 -1.06
C TYR A 195 -9.20 21.94 -2.42
N ALA A 196 -9.83 21.45 -3.48
CA ALA A 196 -9.62 21.89 -4.85
C ALA A 196 -9.80 23.42 -5.04
N SER A 197 -10.71 24.05 -4.29
CA SER A 197 -10.93 25.50 -4.33
C SER A 197 -9.97 26.32 -3.46
N ASP A 198 -9.12 25.66 -2.68
CA ASP A 198 -8.31 26.33 -1.65
C ASP A 198 -6.85 26.55 -2.07
N TRP A 199 -6.44 26.03 -3.23
CA TRP A 199 -5.04 26.12 -3.68
C TRP A 199 -4.63 27.58 -3.89
N THR A 200 -3.54 27.99 -3.24
CA THR A 200 -3.08 29.38 -3.21
C THR A 200 -1.54 29.48 -3.15
N GLY A 201 -1.04 30.71 -3.22
CA GLY A 201 0.39 30.99 -3.17
C GLY A 201 1.14 30.34 -4.35
N ASN A 202 2.27 29.69 -4.08
CA ASN A 202 3.08 29.09 -5.14
C ASN A 202 2.43 27.85 -5.80
N SER A 203 1.33 27.34 -5.24
CA SER A 203 0.59 26.21 -5.85
C SER A 203 0.04 26.57 -7.22
N VAL A 204 -0.33 27.82 -7.46
CA VAL A 204 -0.84 28.32 -8.76
C VAL A 204 0.13 28.17 -9.94
N ASN A 205 1.37 27.80 -9.66
CA ASN A 205 2.34 27.45 -10.69
C ASN A 205 2.27 25.97 -11.11
N GLN A 206 1.54 25.12 -10.37
CA GLN A 206 1.41 23.70 -10.65
C GLN A 206 -0.03 23.20 -10.64
N LEU A 207 -0.94 23.89 -9.94
CA LEU A 207 -2.30 23.44 -9.67
C LEU A 207 -3.32 24.46 -10.17
N ASP A 208 -4.41 23.94 -10.74
CA ASP A 208 -5.65 24.65 -10.99
C ASP A 208 -6.63 24.46 -9.82
N ASN A 209 -7.53 25.43 -9.60
CA ASN A 209 -8.55 25.33 -8.57
C ASN A 209 -9.75 24.52 -9.07
N ASN A 210 -9.51 23.24 -9.39
CA ASN A 210 -10.51 22.27 -9.83
C ASN A 210 -10.22 20.89 -9.24
N THR A 211 -11.16 19.96 -9.36
CA THR A 211 -11.01 18.59 -8.88
C THR A 211 -10.30 17.69 -9.89
N TYR A 212 -10.31 18.06 -11.18
CA TYR A 212 -9.67 17.33 -12.27
C TYR A 212 -9.45 18.27 -13.48
N PRO A 213 -8.28 18.24 -14.12
CA PRO A 213 -7.11 17.41 -13.83
C PRO A 213 -6.35 17.81 -12.56
N VAL A 214 -6.67 18.88 -11.93
CA VAL A 214 -6.10 19.55 -10.75
C VAL A 214 -4.69 20.10 -10.99
N PHE A 215 -3.85 19.40 -11.73
CA PHE A 215 -2.52 19.86 -12.13
C PHE A 215 -2.59 20.61 -13.48
N GLU A 216 -1.81 21.69 -13.63
CA GLU A 216 -1.50 22.23 -14.95
C GLU A 216 -0.84 21.15 -15.82
N GLN A 217 -1.05 21.17 -17.14
CA GLN A 217 -0.60 20.09 -18.04
C GLN A 217 0.91 19.84 -17.95
N TRP A 218 1.74 20.87 -17.86
CA TRP A 218 3.19 20.71 -17.72
C TRP A 218 3.59 19.95 -16.43
N THR A 219 2.78 20.12 -15.38
CA THR A 219 2.96 19.40 -14.10
C THR A 219 2.55 17.95 -14.24
N VAL A 220 1.44 17.67 -14.93
CA VAL A 220 1.04 16.30 -15.28
C VAL A 220 2.19 15.59 -16.00
N ASP A 221 2.72 16.23 -17.07
CA ASP A 221 3.81 15.66 -17.87
C ASP A 221 5.07 15.41 -17.04
N LEU A 222 5.40 16.33 -16.14
CA LEU A 222 6.54 16.21 -15.22
C LEU A 222 6.37 15.05 -14.25
N LEU A 223 5.23 15.00 -13.56
CA LEU A 223 4.99 13.97 -12.53
C LEU A 223 4.87 12.58 -13.13
N LEU A 224 4.22 12.42 -14.28
CA LEU A 224 4.18 11.14 -15.02
C LEU A 224 5.59 10.72 -15.47
N LYS A 225 6.38 11.66 -15.99
CA LYS A 225 7.77 11.39 -16.37
C LYS A 225 8.58 10.89 -15.18
N TRP A 226 8.53 11.60 -14.06
CA TRP A 226 9.27 11.21 -12.86
C TRP A 226 8.77 9.88 -12.26
N ASN A 227 7.47 9.61 -12.29
CA ASN A 227 6.92 8.32 -11.86
C ASN A 227 7.43 7.14 -12.70
N ARG A 228 7.67 7.36 -14.01
CA ARG A 228 8.22 6.34 -14.93
C ARG A 228 9.73 6.17 -14.76
N GLU A 229 10.46 7.26 -14.55
CA GLU A 229 11.94 7.28 -14.47
C GLU A 229 12.47 6.80 -13.12
N ASP A 230 11.69 7.00 -12.05
CA ASP A 230 11.98 6.55 -10.69
C ASP A 230 10.85 5.63 -10.20
N PRO A 231 10.91 4.32 -10.53
CA PRO A 231 9.90 3.34 -10.17
C PRO A 231 9.80 3.15 -8.65
N VAL A 232 8.63 2.66 -8.18
CA VAL A 232 8.37 2.39 -6.77
C VAL A 232 9.45 1.50 -6.16
N SER A 233 10.14 2.03 -5.17
CA SER A 233 11.20 1.37 -4.41
C SER A 233 10.66 0.51 -3.26
N GLU A 234 11.50 -0.39 -2.73
CA GLU A 234 11.17 -1.14 -1.50
C GLU A 234 10.99 -0.22 -0.29
N LYS A 235 11.70 0.91 -0.25
CA LYS A 235 11.49 1.96 0.76
C LYS A 235 10.04 2.48 0.72
N GLU A 236 9.53 2.82 -0.46
CA GLU A 236 8.17 3.34 -0.59
C GLU A 236 7.11 2.29 -0.22
N LYS A 237 7.28 1.03 -0.64
CA LYS A 237 6.38 -0.06 -0.27
C LYS A 237 6.34 -0.25 1.24
N THR A 238 7.51 -0.34 1.87
CA THR A 238 7.63 -0.49 3.34
C THR A 238 7.02 0.72 4.05
N ARG A 239 7.28 1.93 3.55
CA ARG A 239 6.73 3.17 4.09
C ARG A 239 5.22 3.22 3.96
N ASN A 240 4.65 2.88 2.79
CA ASN A 240 3.21 2.85 2.56
C ASN A 240 2.50 1.90 3.52
N GLU A 241 3.09 0.73 3.77
CA GLU A 241 2.58 -0.24 4.73
C GLU A 241 2.64 0.27 6.17
N ALA A 242 3.76 0.88 6.57
CA ALA A 242 3.91 1.48 7.89
C ALA A 242 2.91 2.62 8.10
N VAL A 243 2.71 3.49 7.11
CA VAL A 243 1.69 4.55 7.15
C VAL A 243 0.30 3.94 7.25
N PHE A 244 -0.03 2.91 6.47
CA PHE A 244 -1.31 2.21 6.58
C PHE A 244 -1.55 1.64 7.98
N SER A 245 -0.55 1.08 8.61
CA SER A 245 -0.66 0.56 9.98
C SER A 245 -1.04 1.67 10.98
N LEU A 246 -0.56 2.90 10.77
CA LEU A 246 -0.77 4.07 11.61
C LEU A 246 -2.06 4.84 11.25
N GLN A 247 -2.22 5.19 9.98
CA GLN A 247 -3.25 6.10 9.48
C GLN A 247 -4.47 5.41 8.85
N LYS A 248 -4.39 4.10 8.58
CA LYS A 248 -5.46 3.28 7.99
C LYS A 248 -5.81 3.63 6.55
N ASN A 249 -4.99 4.41 5.88
CA ASN A 249 -5.10 4.65 4.44
C ASN A 249 -3.75 4.42 3.74
N ARG A 250 -3.80 4.20 2.44
CA ARG A 250 -2.66 3.85 1.58
C ARG A 250 -2.47 4.90 0.50
N ASN A 251 -1.25 5.04 0.00
CA ASN A 251 -1.02 5.78 -1.25
C ASN A 251 -1.26 4.83 -2.43
N PRO A 252 -2.33 5.01 -3.21
CA PRO A 252 -2.67 4.11 -4.31
C PRO A 252 -1.65 4.14 -5.45
N TYR A 253 -0.90 5.22 -5.61
CA TYR A 253 0.12 5.36 -6.65
C TYR A 253 1.43 4.61 -6.32
N ILE A 254 1.59 4.18 -5.04
CA ILE A 254 2.63 3.24 -4.62
C ILE A 254 2.14 1.80 -4.80
N ASP A 255 0.88 1.53 -4.43
CA ASP A 255 0.27 0.20 -4.57
C ASP A 255 0.14 -0.23 -6.05
N PHE A 256 -0.17 0.72 -6.91
CA PHE A 256 -0.30 0.53 -8.36
C PHE A 256 0.48 1.64 -9.11
N PRO A 257 1.75 1.42 -9.42
CA PRO A 257 2.59 2.44 -10.06
C PRO A 257 2.02 2.98 -11.39
N ASP A 258 1.30 2.14 -12.14
CA ASP A 258 0.68 2.53 -13.40
C ASP A 258 -0.63 3.32 -13.21
N LEU A 259 -1.14 3.44 -11.99
CA LEU A 259 -2.43 4.09 -11.72
C LEU A 259 -2.46 5.55 -12.18
N ALA A 260 -1.32 6.24 -12.10
CA ALA A 260 -1.18 7.60 -12.59
C ALA A 260 -1.51 7.74 -14.09
N GLU A 261 -1.21 6.70 -14.90
CA GLU A 261 -1.56 6.65 -16.32
C GLU A 261 -3.06 6.54 -16.54
N TYR A 262 -3.77 5.80 -15.70
CA TYR A 262 -5.23 5.69 -15.77
C TYR A 262 -5.95 6.94 -15.26
N VAL A 263 -5.30 7.75 -14.42
CA VAL A 263 -5.88 9.00 -13.94
C VAL A 263 -5.56 10.16 -14.89
N TRP A 264 -4.30 10.37 -15.27
CA TRP A 264 -3.87 11.56 -16.03
C TRP A 264 -3.14 11.26 -17.34
N GLY A 265 -2.59 10.05 -17.51
CA GLY A 265 -1.69 9.71 -18.60
C GLY A 265 -2.37 9.08 -19.81
N ASP A 266 -1.62 8.24 -20.49
CA ASP A 266 -2.01 7.65 -21.77
C ASP A 266 -3.19 6.67 -21.64
N ARG A 267 -3.42 6.13 -20.45
CA ARG A 267 -4.47 5.16 -20.13
C ARG A 267 -5.72 5.79 -19.47
N LYS A 268 -5.85 7.11 -19.46
CA LYS A 268 -6.94 7.84 -18.76
C LYS A 268 -8.36 7.55 -19.28
N ASN A 269 -8.48 6.88 -20.43
CA ASN A 269 -9.74 6.43 -21.02
C ASN A 269 -9.94 4.91 -20.84
N GLU A 270 -9.00 4.19 -20.24
CA GLU A 270 -9.08 2.76 -19.97
C GLU A 270 -9.65 2.52 -18.57
N SER A 271 -10.46 1.46 -18.45
CA SER A 271 -11.00 1.04 -17.15
C SER A 271 -9.90 0.46 -16.26
N PHE A 272 -9.75 0.99 -15.05
CA PHE A 272 -8.84 0.44 -14.05
C PHE A 272 -9.40 -0.85 -13.44
N ASP A 273 -8.55 -1.85 -13.31
CA ASP A 273 -8.84 -3.09 -12.58
C ASP A 273 -7.76 -3.29 -11.49
N PRO A 274 -8.11 -3.19 -10.20
CA PRO A 274 -7.15 -3.37 -9.10
C PRO A 274 -6.53 -4.77 -9.04
N ASP A 275 -7.11 -5.76 -9.72
CA ASP A 275 -6.58 -7.12 -9.78
C ASP A 275 -5.82 -7.41 -11.08
N ALA A 276 -5.76 -6.46 -12.02
CA ALA A 276 -5.02 -6.64 -13.27
C ALA A 276 -3.55 -6.99 -13.00
N GLY A 277 -3.05 -8.05 -13.62
CA GLY A 277 -1.66 -8.49 -13.50
C GLY A 277 -1.29 -9.18 -12.18
N SER A 278 -2.21 -9.31 -11.21
CA SER A 278 -1.96 -10.12 -10.02
C SER A 278 -2.03 -11.62 -10.34
N SER A 279 -1.28 -12.43 -9.58
CA SER A 279 -1.34 -13.91 -9.73
C SER A 279 -2.73 -14.44 -9.41
N PRO A 280 -3.12 -15.57 -10.04
CA PRO A 280 -4.35 -16.28 -9.67
C PRO A 280 -4.39 -16.57 -8.17
N ALA A 281 -5.50 -16.27 -7.52
CA ALA A 281 -5.65 -16.50 -6.08
C ALA A 281 -7.11 -16.77 -5.69
N ILE A 282 -7.29 -17.58 -4.64
CA ILE A 282 -8.55 -17.66 -3.91
C ILE A 282 -8.57 -16.53 -2.88
N ILE A 283 -9.56 -15.65 -2.98
CA ILE A 283 -9.72 -14.49 -2.08
C ILE A 283 -10.49 -14.91 -0.83
N HIS A 284 -11.48 -15.79 -1.00
CA HIS A 284 -12.28 -16.36 0.08
C HIS A 284 -12.69 -17.80 -0.27
N PRO A 285 -12.60 -18.74 0.67
CA PRO A 285 -12.01 -18.61 2.01
C PRO A 285 -10.48 -18.43 1.95
N VAL A 286 -9.90 -17.86 3.01
CA VAL A 286 -8.44 -17.69 3.12
C VAL A 286 -7.78 -19.05 3.39
N ASP A 287 -6.63 -19.29 2.75
CA ASP A 287 -5.83 -20.51 2.98
C ASP A 287 -5.51 -20.71 4.47
N GLY A 288 -5.63 -21.94 4.95
CA GLY A 288 -5.46 -22.29 6.36
C GLY A 288 -6.64 -21.94 7.28
N SER A 289 -7.73 -21.35 6.77
CA SER A 289 -8.92 -21.04 7.58
C SER A 289 -9.67 -22.29 8.02
N ILE A 290 -10.57 -22.13 9.01
CA ILE A 290 -11.38 -23.21 9.57
C ILE A 290 -12.85 -22.91 9.26
N VAL A 291 -13.54 -23.91 8.73
CA VAL A 291 -15.01 -23.92 8.62
C VAL A 291 -15.54 -24.96 9.60
N ASP A 292 -16.28 -24.49 10.60
CA ASP A 292 -16.96 -25.35 11.57
C ASP A 292 -18.44 -25.49 11.16
N LEU A 293 -18.85 -26.71 10.80
CA LEU A 293 -20.22 -27.02 10.42
C LEU A 293 -21.16 -27.09 11.62
N GLY A 294 -20.61 -27.15 12.84
CA GLY A 294 -21.38 -27.17 14.10
C GLY A 294 -21.53 -28.56 14.73
N ILE A 295 -22.56 -28.68 15.56
CA ILE A 295 -22.84 -29.89 16.36
C ILE A 295 -24.29 -30.32 16.09
N ASN A 296 -24.50 -31.62 15.92
CA ASN A 296 -25.84 -32.22 15.85
C ASN A 296 -25.84 -33.64 16.43
N THR A 297 -27.00 -34.27 16.50
CA THR A 297 -27.11 -35.68 16.98
C THR A 297 -26.58 -36.69 15.95
N VAL A 298 -26.11 -37.84 16.43
CA VAL A 298 -25.72 -38.96 15.59
C VAL A 298 -26.86 -39.35 14.64
N ASN A 299 -26.53 -39.93 13.49
CA ASN A 299 -27.44 -40.23 12.39
C ASN A 299 -28.14 -39.03 11.74
N SER A 300 -27.54 -37.85 11.85
CA SER A 300 -28.00 -36.61 11.16
C SER A 300 -26.92 -36.12 10.19
N GLN A 301 -27.26 -35.07 9.46
CA GLN A 301 -26.33 -34.41 8.55
C GLN A 301 -26.23 -32.92 8.92
N LEU A 302 -24.99 -32.40 8.94
CA LEU A 302 -24.72 -30.96 9.02
C LEU A 302 -24.47 -30.40 7.62
N SER A 303 -24.77 -29.13 7.44
CA SER A 303 -24.44 -28.44 6.19
C SER A 303 -24.05 -26.98 6.43
N TYR A 304 -23.16 -26.49 5.57
CA TYR A 304 -22.67 -25.11 5.57
C TYR A 304 -22.57 -24.57 4.14
N MET A 305 -23.03 -23.35 3.93
CA MET A 305 -22.89 -22.68 2.62
C MET A 305 -21.60 -21.86 2.61
N LEU A 306 -20.59 -22.34 1.92
CA LEU A 306 -19.31 -21.65 1.75
C LEU A 306 -19.35 -20.83 0.45
N ASN A 307 -19.10 -19.53 0.55
CA ASN A 307 -18.83 -18.72 -0.63
C ASN A 307 -17.37 -18.86 -1.04
N ILE A 308 -17.10 -19.21 -2.29
CA ILE A 308 -15.75 -19.29 -2.85
C ILE A 308 -15.62 -18.15 -3.86
N LYS A 309 -14.67 -17.23 -3.60
CA LYS A 309 -14.33 -16.11 -4.47
C LYS A 309 -12.86 -16.15 -4.84
N ALA A 310 -12.57 -15.99 -6.12
CA ALA A 310 -11.23 -16.00 -6.67
C ALA A 310 -10.94 -14.73 -7.48
N ARG A 311 -9.71 -14.58 -7.93
CA ARG A 311 -9.28 -13.53 -8.86
C ARG A 311 -8.26 -14.04 -9.85
N ASN A 312 -8.26 -13.47 -11.05
CA ASN A 312 -7.28 -13.68 -12.12
C ASN A 312 -6.99 -15.13 -12.46
N LEU A 313 -7.98 -16.00 -12.30
CA LEU A 313 -7.88 -17.40 -12.67
C LEU A 313 -7.56 -17.56 -14.17
N LYS A 314 -6.70 -18.52 -14.49
CA LYS A 314 -6.36 -18.90 -15.87
C LYS A 314 -7.25 -20.03 -16.42
N GLY A 315 -8.18 -20.54 -15.59
CA GLY A 315 -9.10 -21.62 -15.92
C GLY A 315 -9.97 -21.98 -14.71
N ASP A 316 -10.68 -23.09 -14.82
CA ASP A 316 -11.55 -23.59 -13.77
C ASP A 316 -10.76 -24.10 -12.55
N ILE A 317 -11.40 -24.10 -11.39
CA ILE A 317 -10.86 -24.64 -10.14
C ILE A 317 -11.56 -25.94 -9.77
N SER A 318 -10.82 -26.84 -9.14
CA SER A 318 -11.32 -28.12 -8.63
C SER A 318 -11.41 -28.09 -7.11
N LEU A 319 -12.48 -28.68 -6.58
CA LEU A 319 -12.79 -28.78 -5.16
C LEU A 319 -12.84 -30.26 -4.77
N SER A 320 -12.11 -30.63 -3.72
CA SER A 320 -12.14 -31.98 -3.16
C SER A 320 -12.06 -31.96 -1.64
N VAL A 321 -12.50 -33.01 -0.99
CA VAL A 321 -12.39 -33.19 0.47
C VAL A 321 -11.58 -34.45 0.80
N THR A 322 -10.84 -34.42 1.90
CA THR A 322 -9.93 -35.48 2.27
C THR A 322 -10.57 -36.58 3.12
N ASP A 323 -11.72 -36.32 3.72
CA ASP A 323 -12.42 -37.24 4.60
C ASP A 323 -13.80 -37.59 4.00
N ASN A 324 -14.20 -38.85 3.99
CA ASN A 324 -15.40 -39.34 3.32
C ASN A 324 -16.73 -39.01 4.04
N HIS A 325 -16.67 -38.53 5.28
CA HIS A 325 -17.85 -37.99 5.96
C HIS A 325 -18.22 -36.60 5.47
N PHE A 326 -17.26 -35.88 4.87
CA PHE A 326 -17.51 -34.59 4.25
C PHE A 326 -17.77 -34.74 2.76
N SER A 327 -18.62 -33.86 2.23
CA SER A 327 -18.82 -33.74 0.78
C SER A 327 -19.06 -32.29 0.35
N VAL A 328 -18.83 -32.04 -0.93
CA VAL A 328 -19.10 -30.76 -1.59
C VAL A 328 -20.16 -30.94 -2.64
N SER A 329 -21.07 -29.97 -2.77
CA SER A 329 -22.14 -30.02 -3.77
C SER A 329 -21.65 -29.92 -5.21
N ARG A 330 -20.43 -29.43 -5.40
CA ARG A 330 -19.79 -29.24 -6.71
C ARG A 330 -18.29 -29.50 -6.58
N SER A 331 -17.74 -30.32 -7.47
CA SER A 331 -16.29 -30.62 -7.51
C SER A 331 -15.51 -29.68 -8.43
N VAL A 332 -16.19 -28.85 -9.24
CA VAL A 332 -15.58 -27.88 -10.14
C VAL A 332 -16.40 -26.58 -10.12
N LEU A 333 -15.72 -25.47 -10.10
CA LEU A 333 -16.26 -24.15 -10.40
C LEU A 333 -15.57 -23.59 -11.64
N THR A 334 -16.36 -23.07 -12.57
CA THR A 334 -15.77 -22.35 -13.69
C THR A 334 -15.06 -21.08 -13.21
N LYS A 335 -14.07 -20.62 -13.99
CA LYS A 335 -13.39 -19.36 -13.74
C LYS A 335 -14.38 -18.23 -13.41
N ASP A 336 -15.36 -18.01 -14.29
CA ASP A 336 -16.31 -16.90 -14.16
C ASP A 336 -17.17 -16.99 -12.89
N GLU A 337 -17.59 -18.22 -12.51
CA GLU A 337 -18.35 -18.42 -11.29
C GLU A 337 -17.51 -18.15 -10.04
N ALA A 338 -16.29 -18.66 -10.01
CA ALA A 338 -15.38 -18.44 -8.89
C ALA A 338 -14.97 -16.96 -8.75
N GLU A 339 -14.74 -16.25 -9.86
CA GLU A 339 -14.38 -14.83 -9.82
C GLU A 339 -15.57 -13.93 -9.42
N LYS A 340 -16.80 -14.31 -9.75
CA LYS A 340 -18.03 -13.63 -9.27
C LYS A 340 -18.35 -13.94 -7.81
N GLY A 341 -17.87 -15.05 -7.32
CA GLY A 341 -18.20 -15.60 -6.00
C GLY A 341 -19.32 -16.63 -6.08
N ALA A 342 -18.98 -17.91 -5.97
CA ALA A 342 -19.89 -19.04 -6.04
C ALA A 342 -20.16 -19.63 -4.65
N ASN A 343 -21.44 -19.96 -4.38
CA ASN A 343 -21.81 -20.67 -3.17
C ASN A 343 -21.72 -22.17 -3.39
N VAL A 344 -20.99 -22.84 -2.52
CA VAL A 344 -20.82 -24.31 -2.49
C VAL A 344 -21.34 -24.84 -1.15
N LYS A 345 -22.24 -25.81 -1.22
CA LYS A 345 -22.73 -26.46 0.00
C LYS A 345 -21.72 -27.54 0.43
N LEU A 346 -21.21 -27.39 1.64
CA LEU A 346 -20.47 -28.43 2.37
C LEU A 346 -21.46 -29.23 3.20
N THR A 347 -21.29 -30.56 3.28
CA THR A 347 -22.07 -31.40 4.19
C THR A 347 -21.13 -32.32 4.97
N CYS A 348 -21.58 -32.73 6.15
CA CYS A 348 -20.93 -33.75 6.95
C CYS A 348 -21.97 -34.73 7.47
N ASP A 349 -21.81 -36.02 7.16
CA ASP A 349 -22.65 -37.12 7.67
C ASP A 349 -22.13 -37.59 9.05
N LEU A 350 -23.00 -37.51 10.04
CA LEU A 350 -22.68 -37.81 11.45
C LEU A 350 -23.04 -39.27 11.79
N ALA A 351 -22.21 -40.24 11.37
CA ALA A 351 -22.49 -41.69 11.55
C ALA A 351 -22.28 -42.16 13.00
N ASP A 352 -21.30 -41.61 13.69
CA ASP A 352 -20.91 -42.01 15.04
C ASP A 352 -20.77 -40.80 15.98
N VAL A 353 -20.87 -41.05 17.31
CA VAL A 353 -20.68 -40.00 18.32
C VAL A 353 -19.20 -39.67 18.47
N LEU A 354 -18.72 -38.74 17.62
CA LEU A 354 -17.32 -38.30 17.61
C LEU A 354 -17.16 -36.88 17.00
N LYS A 355 -15.93 -36.37 17.04
CA LYS A 355 -15.52 -35.16 16.33
C LYS A 355 -15.00 -35.54 14.95
N TYR A 356 -15.55 -34.93 13.92
CA TYR A 356 -15.13 -35.11 12.54
C TYR A 356 -14.19 -34.00 12.14
N SER A 357 -13.17 -34.31 11.37
CA SER A 357 -12.23 -33.37 10.80
C SER A 357 -11.84 -33.78 9.38
N GLY A 358 -11.78 -32.81 8.50
CA GLY A 358 -11.38 -33.00 7.11
C GLY A 358 -10.74 -31.74 6.57
N THR A 359 -10.37 -31.78 5.30
CA THR A 359 -9.82 -30.60 4.60
C THR A 359 -10.50 -30.46 3.25
N LEU A 360 -11.03 -29.26 2.98
CA LEU A 360 -11.40 -28.87 1.63
C LEU A 360 -10.13 -28.41 0.92
N ILE A 361 -9.85 -29.00 -0.22
CA ILE A 361 -8.70 -28.71 -1.07
C ILE A 361 -9.20 -28.02 -2.33
N ILE A 362 -8.62 -26.88 -2.68
CA ILE A 362 -8.91 -26.11 -3.89
C ILE A 362 -7.63 -26.07 -4.76
N THR A 363 -7.74 -26.52 -6.00
CA THR A 363 -6.64 -26.58 -6.97
C THR A 363 -7.07 -26.10 -8.35
N GLY A 364 -6.12 -25.97 -9.28
CA GLY A 364 -6.41 -25.55 -10.65
C GLY A 364 -6.44 -24.03 -10.83
N GLY A 365 -7.08 -23.55 -11.90
CA GLY A 365 -7.21 -22.13 -12.18
C GLY A 365 -5.88 -21.35 -12.34
N GLY A 366 -4.75 -22.04 -12.47
CA GLY A 366 -3.42 -21.41 -12.50
C GLY A 366 -2.89 -20.97 -11.12
N LEU A 367 -3.49 -21.44 -10.03
CA LEU A 367 -2.99 -21.24 -8.66
C LEU A 367 -1.58 -21.83 -8.53
N GLU A 368 -0.65 -21.08 -7.93
CA GLU A 368 0.73 -21.54 -7.67
C GLU A 368 0.78 -22.58 -6.54
N ASN A 369 -0.09 -22.44 -5.55
CA ASN A 369 -0.19 -23.34 -4.41
C ASN A 369 -1.61 -23.84 -4.24
N VAL A 370 -1.71 -25.02 -3.61
CA VAL A 370 -2.99 -25.60 -3.17
C VAL A 370 -3.54 -24.75 -2.03
N VAL A 371 -4.83 -24.43 -2.07
CA VAL A 371 -5.53 -23.77 -0.96
C VAL A 371 -6.25 -24.82 -0.13
N SER A 372 -6.00 -24.82 1.18
CA SER A 372 -6.47 -25.83 2.13
C SER A 372 -7.29 -25.22 3.25
N ILE A 373 -8.53 -25.68 3.42
CA ILE A 373 -9.47 -25.18 4.43
C ILE A 373 -9.81 -26.33 5.39
N SER A 374 -9.52 -26.16 6.67
CA SER A 374 -9.86 -27.17 7.68
C SER A 374 -11.37 -27.22 7.92
N LEU A 375 -11.95 -28.42 7.86
CA LEU A 375 -13.37 -28.66 8.14
C LEU A 375 -13.53 -29.32 9.51
N LYS A 376 -14.53 -28.91 10.28
CA LYS A 376 -14.86 -29.50 11.58
C LYS A 376 -16.36 -29.71 11.70
N ALA A 377 -16.74 -30.79 12.39
CA ALA A 377 -18.11 -31.10 12.79
C ALA A 377 -18.08 -31.94 14.04
N GLN A 378 -19.19 -32.05 14.79
CA GLN A 378 -19.29 -32.91 15.95
C GLN A 378 -20.66 -33.58 16.02
N ALA A 379 -20.67 -34.89 16.29
CA ALA A 379 -21.88 -35.61 16.66
C ALA A 379 -21.92 -35.81 18.18
N VAL A 380 -23.12 -35.69 18.74
CA VAL A 380 -23.44 -36.00 20.14
C VAL A 380 -24.51 -37.10 20.20
N SER A 381 -24.63 -37.79 21.35
CA SER A 381 -25.73 -38.73 21.56
C SER A 381 -27.07 -38.02 21.52
N SER A 382 -28.09 -38.71 21.00
CA SER A 382 -29.49 -38.26 21.02
C SER A 382 -30.03 -38.21 22.45
#